data_67bec914cd56f9331d73522b21703a0e
#
_entry.id   67bec914cd56f9331d73522b21703a0e
#
_cell.length_a   1.000
_cell.length_b   1.000
_cell.length_c   1.000
_cell.angle_alpha   90.00
_cell.angle_beta   90.00
_cell.angle_gamma   90.00
#
_symmetry.space_group_name_H-M   'P 1'
#
loop_
_entity.id
_entity.type
_entity.pdbx_description
1 polymer ?
#
loop_
_entity_poly.entity_id
_entity_poly.type
_entity_poly.pdbx_seq_one_letter_code
_entity_poly.pdbx_strand_id
1 'polypeptide(L)'
;GSPLALALKYTRGTANPKINYGVGTLLGTSGYLNQGKGYGALHWGMITYGDRRNNATLSVGYGYMNEGNGYTYPEPVFVPGTYPNNGFGSYPLQGYEDVSYTFKANAPIIGLAGQVKVGKRASLIYDCMYIMAKTSNKSAGQTFDYSWDAQEVTIGEWTKNPGRKQNVLVIMPGMRFQTTENRAFLVSLSGVFLNIKGSNS
;
A
#
# COMPACT_ATOMS: atom_id res chain seq x y z
N GLY A 1 -8.69 -3.66 16.55
CA GLY A 1 -7.99 -2.50 17.13
C GLY A 1 -8.41 -1.20 16.46
N SER A 2 -8.44 -0.11 17.20
CA SER A 2 -8.81 1.19 16.63
C SER A 2 -7.58 1.81 15.94
N PRO A 3 -7.67 2.19 14.66
CA PRO A 3 -6.59 2.91 14.00
C PRO A 3 -6.48 4.33 14.56
N LEU A 4 -5.25 4.82 14.69
CA LEU A 4 -4.95 6.21 15.02
C LEU A 4 -4.15 6.82 13.87
N ALA A 5 -4.54 8.01 13.45
CA ALA A 5 -3.83 8.75 12.41
C ALA A 5 -3.64 10.22 12.81
N LEU A 6 -2.47 10.75 12.49
CA LEU A 6 -2.12 12.15 12.64
C LEU A 6 -1.71 12.71 11.28
N ALA A 7 -2.35 13.80 10.86
CA ALA A 7 -2.00 14.52 9.64
C ALA A 7 -1.51 15.92 9.97
N LEU A 8 -0.35 16.28 9.43
CA LEU A 8 0.22 17.63 9.54
C LEU A 8 0.45 18.15 8.12
N LYS A 9 0.10 19.41 7.89
CA LYS A 9 0.31 20.08 6.61
C LYS A 9 0.75 21.53 6.83
N TYR A 10 1.77 21.93 6.10
CA TYR A 10 2.24 23.31 6.03
C TYR A 10 2.16 23.83 4.61
N THR A 11 1.64 25.03 4.41
CA THR A 11 1.57 25.69 3.10
C THR A 11 2.05 27.12 3.22
N ARG A 12 2.76 27.60 2.20
CA ARG A 12 3.26 28.98 2.13
C ARG A 12 3.17 29.50 0.69
N GLY A 13 2.77 30.77 0.58
CA GLY A 13 2.86 31.52 -0.67
C GLY A 13 4.28 31.93 -0.97
N THR A 14 4.58 32.17 -2.23
CA THR A 14 5.83 32.79 -2.69
C THR A 14 5.65 34.29 -2.92
N ALA A 15 6.71 34.98 -3.33
CA ALA A 15 6.61 36.38 -3.79
C ALA A 15 5.67 36.53 -5.00
N ASN A 16 5.51 35.49 -5.81
CA ASN A 16 4.50 35.45 -6.85
C ASN A 16 3.17 34.95 -6.23
N PRO A 17 2.10 35.78 -6.21
CA PRO A 17 0.83 35.42 -5.58
C PRO A 17 0.13 34.22 -6.23
N LYS A 18 0.54 33.81 -7.42
CA LYS A 18 0.01 32.63 -8.11
C LYS A 18 0.72 31.33 -7.75
N ILE A 19 1.85 31.39 -7.04
CA ILE A 19 2.63 30.20 -6.72
C ILE A 19 2.60 29.97 -5.21
N ASN A 20 2.13 28.79 -4.82
CA ASN A 20 2.16 28.32 -3.45
C ASN A 20 2.84 26.96 -3.38
N TYR A 21 3.54 26.69 -2.31
CA TYR A 21 4.11 25.37 -2.06
C TYR A 21 3.65 24.86 -0.70
N GLY A 22 3.70 23.58 -0.54
CA GLY A 22 3.33 22.93 0.72
C GLY A 22 4.02 21.61 0.89
N VAL A 23 4.12 21.20 2.14
CA VAL A 23 4.58 19.88 2.55
C VAL A 23 3.59 19.31 3.55
N GLY A 24 3.48 18.00 3.58
CA GLY A 24 2.62 17.33 4.53
C GLY A 24 3.14 15.97 4.92
N THR A 25 2.63 15.49 6.03
CA THR A 25 2.86 14.14 6.51
C THR A 25 1.58 13.58 7.12
N LEU A 26 1.33 12.32 6.85
CA LEU A 26 0.30 11.51 7.51
C LEU A 26 1.02 10.35 8.18
N LEU A 27 0.82 10.21 9.47
CA LEU A 27 1.34 9.12 10.28
C LEU A 27 0.14 8.32 10.78
N GLY A 28 0.23 7.01 10.72
CA GLY A 28 -0.84 6.13 11.18
C GLY A 28 -0.31 4.87 11.85
N THR A 29 -1.10 4.34 12.76
CA THR A 29 -0.85 3.03 13.38
C THR A 29 -2.14 2.24 13.42
N SER A 30 -2.05 0.94 13.18
CA SER A 30 -3.16 -0.01 13.34
C SER A 30 -3.05 -0.70 14.68
N GLY A 31 -4.17 -0.79 15.39
CA GLY A 31 -4.23 -1.59 16.61
C GLY A 31 -3.59 -0.97 17.86
N TYR A 32 -3.62 0.35 17.99
CA TYR A 32 -3.06 1.07 19.15
C TYR A 32 -3.49 0.49 20.51
N LEU A 33 -4.74 0.05 20.63
CA LEU A 33 -5.25 -0.53 21.88
C LEU A 33 -4.96 -2.02 22.04
N ASN A 34 -4.57 -2.73 20.99
CA ASN A 34 -4.38 -4.19 20.98
C ASN A 34 -2.93 -4.59 20.72
N GLN A 35 -1.96 -3.77 21.12
CA GLN A 35 -0.54 -4.00 20.84
C GLN A 35 -0.22 -4.20 19.35
N GLY A 36 -1.09 -3.70 18.47
CA GLY A 36 -0.86 -3.76 17.03
C GLY A 36 0.44 -3.05 16.69
N LYS A 37 1.33 -3.76 16.02
CA LYS A 37 2.67 -3.28 15.68
C LYS A 37 2.71 -2.66 14.28
N GLY A 38 1.53 -2.52 13.64
CA GLY A 38 1.40 -1.94 12.32
C GLY A 38 1.52 -0.42 12.37
N TYR A 39 2.31 0.14 11.48
CA TYR A 39 2.43 1.58 11.32
C TYR A 39 2.63 1.95 9.85
N GLY A 40 2.26 3.16 9.51
CA GLY A 40 2.42 3.73 8.18
C GLY A 40 2.73 5.21 8.23
N ALA A 41 3.38 5.67 7.20
CA ALA A 41 3.67 7.07 6.99
C ALA A 41 3.49 7.43 5.52
N LEU A 42 3.00 8.62 5.25
CA LEU A 42 2.94 9.24 3.94
C LEU A 42 3.49 10.66 4.04
N HIS A 43 4.50 10.95 3.27
CA HIS A 43 5.10 12.28 3.18
C HIS A 43 4.92 12.81 1.76
N TRP A 44 4.57 14.07 1.61
CA TRP A 44 4.39 14.67 0.29
C TRP A 44 4.81 16.14 0.27
N GLY A 45 5.28 16.54 -0.90
CA GLY A 45 5.47 17.93 -1.27
C GLY A 45 4.53 18.33 -2.40
N MET A 46 4.12 19.58 -2.45
CA MET A 46 3.23 20.07 -3.50
C MET A 46 3.58 21.49 -3.94
N ILE A 47 3.31 21.78 -5.20
CA ILE A 47 3.34 23.12 -5.78
C ILE A 47 1.99 23.37 -6.42
N THR A 48 1.40 24.50 -6.10
CA THR A 48 0.14 24.97 -6.68
C THR A 48 0.41 26.24 -7.49
N TYR A 49 -0.06 26.25 -8.73
CA TYR A 49 -0.08 27.43 -9.59
C TYR A 49 -1.50 27.88 -9.84
N GLY A 50 -1.76 29.16 -9.68
CA GLY A 50 -3.05 29.77 -9.97
C GLY A 50 -3.64 30.56 -8.80
N ASP A 51 -4.90 30.85 -8.92
CA ASP A 51 -5.67 31.60 -7.92
C ASP A 51 -6.69 30.68 -7.19
N ARG A 52 -7.50 31.27 -6.32
CA ARG A 52 -8.51 30.55 -5.55
C ARG A 52 -9.57 29.83 -6.42
N ARG A 53 -9.76 30.23 -7.68
CA ARG A 53 -10.79 29.71 -8.58
C ARG A 53 -10.27 28.90 -9.74
N ASN A 54 -9.02 29.19 -10.15
CA ASN A 54 -8.37 28.51 -11.24
C ASN A 54 -6.95 28.15 -10.79
N ASN A 55 -6.74 26.89 -10.47
CA ASN A 55 -5.43 26.43 -10.01
C ASN A 55 -5.18 24.98 -10.43
N ALA A 56 -3.91 24.66 -10.49
CA ALA A 56 -3.39 23.32 -10.67
C ALA A 56 -2.33 23.06 -9.61
N THR A 57 -2.36 21.89 -9.02
CA THR A 57 -1.43 21.43 -7.99
C THR A 57 -0.76 20.15 -8.45
N LEU A 58 0.56 20.17 -8.52
CA LEU A 58 1.37 18.97 -8.68
C LEU A 58 1.88 18.56 -7.31
N SER A 59 1.76 17.27 -6.98
CA SER A 59 2.27 16.70 -5.75
C SER A 59 3.13 15.47 -6.02
N VAL A 60 4.17 15.32 -5.22
CA VAL A 60 4.99 14.11 -5.18
C VAL A 60 5.10 13.66 -3.72
N GLY A 61 5.02 12.36 -3.51
CA GLY A 61 5.04 11.81 -2.17
C GLY A 61 5.61 10.41 -2.12
N TYR A 62 5.83 9.96 -0.91
CA TYR A 62 6.27 8.60 -0.62
C TYR A 62 5.52 8.06 0.58
N GLY A 63 4.86 6.92 0.37
CA GLY A 63 4.17 6.16 1.40
C GLY A 63 4.97 4.94 1.82
N TYR A 64 4.94 4.65 3.10
CA TYR A 64 5.49 3.45 3.69
C TYR A 64 4.49 2.85 4.67
N MET A 65 4.30 1.55 4.61
CA MET A 65 3.46 0.81 5.53
C MET A 65 4.15 -0.47 5.96
N ASN A 66 4.04 -0.78 7.25
CA ASN A 66 4.47 -2.02 7.83
C ASN A 66 3.34 -2.53 8.74
N GLU A 67 2.80 -3.68 8.44
CA GLU A 67 1.69 -4.27 9.20
C GLU A 67 2.14 -4.81 10.57
N GLY A 68 3.43 -4.81 10.84
CA GLY A 68 4.01 -5.29 12.09
C GLY A 68 4.30 -6.78 12.06
N ASN A 69 4.22 -7.44 13.22
CA ASN A 69 4.31 -8.88 13.30
C ASN A 69 3.01 -9.43 12.72
N GLY A 70 3.09 -9.91 11.49
CA GLY A 70 1.99 -10.59 10.84
C GLY A 70 1.59 -11.87 11.59
N TYR A 71 0.54 -12.47 11.13
CA TYR A 71 0.06 -13.72 11.68
C TYR A 71 1.16 -14.78 11.60
N THR A 72 1.40 -15.43 12.72
CA THR A 72 2.25 -16.62 12.79
C THR A 72 1.34 -17.83 12.59
N TYR A 73 1.58 -18.56 11.52
CA TYR A 73 0.89 -19.82 11.28
C TYR A 73 1.89 -20.95 11.45
N PRO A 74 1.51 -22.05 12.13
CA PRO A 74 2.27 -23.27 12.08
C PRO A 74 2.16 -23.85 10.68
N GLU A 75 3.23 -23.78 9.90
CA GLU A 75 3.32 -24.46 8.60
C GLU A 75 3.92 -25.85 8.78
N PRO A 76 3.37 -26.86 8.09
CA PRO A 76 3.94 -28.19 8.15
C PRO A 76 5.33 -28.19 7.51
N VAL A 77 6.32 -28.60 8.28
CA VAL A 77 7.70 -28.78 7.84
C VAL A 77 8.01 -30.26 7.86
N PHE A 78 8.57 -30.76 6.77
CA PHE A 78 9.08 -32.14 6.77
C PHE A 78 10.43 -32.16 7.48
N VAL A 79 10.48 -32.88 8.59
CA VAL A 79 11.73 -33.09 9.32
C VAL A 79 12.38 -34.38 8.76
N PRO A 80 13.59 -34.31 8.22
CA PRO A 80 14.31 -35.53 7.86
C PRO A 80 14.57 -36.35 9.12
N GLY A 81 13.93 -37.46 9.26
CA GLY A 81 14.04 -38.29 10.44
C GLY A 81 13.76 -39.75 10.13
N THR A 82 14.23 -40.62 10.99
CA THR A 82 13.99 -42.08 10.93
C THR A 82 12.51 -42.36 11.11
N TYR A 83 11.91 -42.92 10.10
CA TYR A 83 10.52 -43.33 10.09
C TYR A 83 10.36 -44.68 10.80
N PRO A 84 9.33 -44.85 11.63
CA PRO A 84 8.96 -46.20 12.05
C PRO A 84 8.46 -46.95 10.81
N ASN A 85 9.19 -48.00 10.44
CA ASN A 85 8.82 -48.86 9.33
C ASN A 85 7.65 -49.75 9.78
N ASN A 86 6.43 -49.35 9.48
CA ASN A 86 5.20 -50.10 9.83
C ASN A 86 4.62 -50.87 8.64
N GLY A 87 5.43 -51.20 7.65
CA GLY A 87 5.06 -52.06 6.54
C GLY A 87 4.24 -51.42 5.40
N PHE A 88 3.87 -50.16 5.54
CA PHE A 88 3.08 -49.42 4.54
C PHE A 88 3.83 -48.25 3.87
N GLY A 89 5.11 -48.25 3.93
CA GLY A 89 5.94 -47.15 3.43
C GLY A 89 6.29 -46.13 4.50
N SER A 90 7.43 -45.48 4.33
CA SER A 90 7.90 -44.46 5.24
C SER A 90 7.24 -43.12 4.86
N TYR A 91 6.45 -42.57 5.75
CA TYR A 91 5.94 -41.22 5.58
C TYR A 91 6.85 -40.22 6.33
N PRO A 92 7.19 -39.06 5.72
CA PRO A 92 7.97 -38.06 6.41
C PRO A 92 7.25 -37.60 7.68
N LEU A 93 7.98 -37.53 8.79
CA LEU A 93 7.48 -36.94 10.01
C LEU A 93 7.13 -35.48 9.73
N GLN A 94 5.90 -35.12 9.97
CA GLN A 94 5.42 -33.76 9.82
C GLN A 94 5.74 -32.99 11.11
N GLY A 95 6.71 -32.10 11.01
CA GLY A 95 6.94 -31.06 12.03
C GLY A 95 6.19 -29.78 11.67
N TYR A 96 6.11 -28.87 12.61
CA TYR A 96 5.54 -27.55 12.36
C TYR A 96 6.57 -26.50 12.72
N GLU A 97 6.78 -25.55 11.83
CA GLU A 97 7.60 -24.36 12.07
C GLU A 97 6.69 -23.12 12.06
N ASP A 98 6.88 -22.26 13.04
CA ASP A 98 6.15 -21.01 13.12
C ASP A 98 6.68 -20.02 12.07
N VAL A 99 5.93 -19.86 10.98
CA VAL A 99 6.26 -18.90 9.92
C VAL A 99 5.53 -17.59 10.15
N SER A 100 6.27 -16.53 10.39
CA SER A 100 5.70 -15.19 10.55
C SER A 100 5.64 -14.44 9.22
N TYR A 101 4.45 -14.01 8.85
CA TYR A 101 4.23 -13.19 7.66
C TYR A 101 4.24 -11.72 8.04
N THR A 102 5.16 -10.95 7.50
CA THR A 102 5.18 -9.49 7.65
C THR A 102 4.85 -8.82 6.31
N PHE A 103 3.81 -8.03 6.28
CA PHE A 103 3.49 -7.21 5.11
C PHE A 103 4.19 -5.85 5.21
N LYS A 104 4.94 -5.50 4.17
CA LYS A 104 5.54 -4.18 4.00
C LYS A 104 5.17 -3.63 2.64
N ALA A 105 4.79 -2.38 2.58
CA ALA A 105 4.51 -1.69 1.33
C ALA A 105 5.29 -0.39 1.25
N ASN A 106 5.81 -0.11 0.06
CA ASN A 106 6.43 1.16 -0.29
C ASN A 106 5.70 1.70 -1.52
N ALA A 107 5.35 2.96 -1.51
CA ALA A 107 4.55 3.56 -2.55
C ALA A 107 5.00 4.99 -2.88
N PRO A 108 5.86 5.19 -3.89
CA PRO A 108 5.98 6.50 -4.53
C PRO A 108 4.62 6.92 -5.10
N ILE A 109 4.29 8.20 -4.93
CA ILE A 109 3.00 8.76 -5.31
C ILE A 109 3.24 10.04 -6.10
N ILE A 110 2.52 10.19 -7.21
CA ILE A 110 2.45 11.43 -7.98
C ILE A 110 0.99 11.84 -8.06
N GLY A 111 0.68 13.08 -7.74
CA GLY A 111 -0.68 13.60 -7.77
C GLY A 111 -0.79 14.86 -8.60
N LEU A 112 -1.92 14.98 -9.30
CA LEU A 112 -2.31 16.18 -10.03
C LEU A 112 -3.73 16.54 -9.61
N ALA A 113 -3.88 17.69 -8.96
CA ALA A 113 -5.17 18.17 -8.49
C ALA A 113 -5.38 19.62 -8.89
N GLY A 114 -6.63 20.07 -8.89
CA GLY A 114 -6.93 21.47 -9.14
C GLY A 114 -8.40 21.77 -9.33
N GLN A 115 -8.65 22.98 -9.68
CA GLN A 115 -9.99 23.42 -10.03
C GLN A 115 -9.98 24.46 -11.15
N VAL A 116 -11.03 24.45 -11.95
CA VAL A 116 -11.26 25.41 -13.02
C VAL A 116 -12.67 25.98 -12.86
N LYS A 117 -12.76 27.29 -12.84
CA LYS A 117 -14.04 28.00 -12.80
C LYS A 117 -14.77 27.80 -14.13
N VAL A 118 -15.98 27.21 -14.07
CA VAL A 118 -16.83 26.99 -15.23
C VAL A 118 -18.08 27.88 -15.23
N GLY A 119 -18.33 28.62 -14.16
CA GLY A 119 -19.47 29.54 -14.05
C GLY A 119 -19.30 30.55 -12.90
N LYS A 120 -20.30 31.42 -12.71
CA LYS A 120 -20.27 32.44 -11.64
C LYS A 120 -20.08 31.80 -10.26
N ARG A 121 -20.73 30.65 -10.03
CA ARG A 121 -20.75 29.92 -8.74
C ARG A 121 -20.30 28.46 -8.85
N ALA A 122 -19.89 28.01 -10.03
CA ALA A 122 -19.50 26.62 -10.28
C ALA A 122 -18.02 26.53 -10.68
N SER A 123 -17.35 25.50 -10.18
CA SER A 123 -16.00 25.12 -10.59
C SER A 123 -15.94 23.61 -10.79
N LEU A 124 -15.26 23.20 -11.85
CA LEU A 124 -14.85 21.80 -12.04
C LEU A 124 -13.63 21.54 -11.14
N ILE A 125 -13.64 20.41 -10.45
CA ILE A 125 -12.52 19.95 -9.63
C ILE A 125 -12.02 18.65 -10.24
N TYR A 126 -10.74 18.47 -10.22
CA TYR A 126 -10.09 17.22 -10.57
C TYR A 126 -9.02 16.89 -9.54
N ASP A 127 -8.95 15.61 -9.19
CA ASP A 127 -7.89 15.06 -8.36
C ASP A 127 -7.51 13.69 -8.94
N CYS A 128 -6.26 13.57 -9.34
CA CYS A 128 -5.71 12.37 -9.94
C CYS A 128 -4.48 11.97 -9.14
N MET A 129 -4.40 10.71 -8.73
CA MET A 129 -3.27 10.19 -7.99
C MET A 129 -2.79 8.88 -8.60
N TYR A 130 -1.51 8.81 -8.89
CA TYR A 130 -0.84 7.60 -9.36
C TYR A 130 0.08 7.08 -8.28
N ILE A 131 -0.19 5.86 -7.82
CA ILE A 131 0.51 5.18 -6.73
C ILE A 131 1.26 4.00 -7.33
N MET A 132 2.56 3.94 -7.11
CA MET A 132 3.43 2.84 -7.54
C MET A 132 3.78 1.97 -6.33
N ALA A 133 2.85 1.13 -5.89
CA ALA A 133 3.05 0.31 -4.71
C ALA A 133 3.92 -0.92 -5.01
N LYS A 134 4.89 -1.15 -4.14
CA LYS A 134 5.66 -2.39 -4.08
C LYS A 134 5.41 -3.04 -2.74
N THR A 135 4.81 -4.23 -2.77
CA THR A 135 4.57 -5.02 -1.57
C THR A 135 5.63 -6.09 -1.45
N SER A 136 6.14 -6.31 -0.26
CA SER A 136 6.99 -7.46 0.06
C SER A 136 6.31 -8.29 1.13
N ASN A 137 5.97 -9.52 0.79
CA ASN A 137 5.60 -10.52 1.77
C ASN A 137 6.83 -11.37 2.06
N LYS A 138 7.14 -11.59 3.32
CA LYS A 138 8.02 -12.66 3.70
C LYS A 138 7.21 -13.95 3.81
N SER A 139 6.65 -14.44 2.74
CA SER A 139 6.29 -15.85 2.66
C SER A 139 7.47 -16.54 2.00
N ALA A 140 8.15 -17.37 2.74
CA ALA A 140 9.12 -18.29 2.18
C ALA A 140 8.39 -19.61 1.97
N GLY A 141 8.41 -20.13 0.78
CA GLY A 141 7.93 -21.48 0.49
C GLY A 141 9.11 -22.39 0.22
N GLN A 142 9.04 -23.59 0.74
CA GLN A 142 10.01 -24.64 0.45
C GLN A 142 9.34 -25.67 -0.48
N THR A 143 10.00 -26.04 -1.57
CA THR A 143 9.52 -27.10 -2.46
C THR A 143 10.01 -28.46 -1.95
N PHE A 144 9.14 -29.44 -2.02
CA PHE A 144 9.46 -30.82 -1.67
C PHE A 144 9.24 -31.67 -2.90
N ASP A 145 10.29 -32.37 -3.33
CA ASP A 145 10.20 -33.40 -4.36
C ASP A 145 10.36 -34.77 -3.71
N TYR A 146 9.38 -35.64 -3.91
CA TYR A 146 9.44 -37.03 -3.45
C TYR A 146 9.77 -37.96 -4.61
N SER A 147 10.91 -38.64 -4.53
CA SER A 147 11.27 -39.72 -5.47
C SER A 147 10.71 -41.04 -4.98
N TRP A 148 9.76 -41.59 -5.71
CA TRP A 148 9.16 -42.88 -5.40
C TRP A 148 10.16 -44.07 -5.55
N ASP A 149 11.10 -43.93 -6.45
CA ASP A 149 12.09 -44.98 -6.73
C ASP A 149 13.20 -45.06 -5.67
N ALA A 150 13.60 -43.89 -5.15
CA ALA A 150 14.63 -43.78 -4.12
C ALA A 150 14.07 -43.77 -2.71
N GLN A 151 12.75 -43.61 -2.53
CA GLN A 151 12.08 -43.38 -1.24
C GLN A 151 12.71 -42.20 -0.45
N GLU A 152 13.23 -41.22 -1.15
CA GLU A 152 13.89 -40.05 -0.60
C GLU A 152 13.07 -38.79 -0.85
N VAL A 153 13.04 -37.89 0.17
CA VAL A 153 12.49 -36.54 0.03
C VAL A 153 13.65 -35.58 -0.21
N THR A 154 13.65 -34.95 -1.36
CA THR A 154 14.59 -33.85 -1.63
C THR A 154 13.92 -32.55 -1.21
N ILE A 155 14.52 -31.87 -0.23
CA ILE A 155 14.05 -30.58 0.27
C ILE A 155 14.74 -29.47 -0.53
N GLY A 156 13.96 -28.71 -1.30
CA GLY A 156 14.45 -27.57 -2.06
C GLY A 156 14.81 -26.36 -1.16
N GLU A 157 15.50 -25.41 -1.74
CA GLU A 157 15.83 -24.18 -1.04
C GLU A 157 14.58 -23.32 -0.78
N TRP A 158 14.62 -22.56 0.30
CA TRP A 158 13.59 -21.59 0.63
C TRP A 158 13.50 -20.48 -0.44
N THR A 159 12.43 -20.46 -1.19
CA THR A 159 12.18 -19.40 -2.16
C THR A 159 11.44 -18.25 -1.51
N LYS A 160 12.08 -17.08 -1.48
CA LYS A 160 11.41 -15.84 -1.08
C LYS A 160 10.41 -15.45 -2.17
N ASN A 161 9.15 -15.32 -1.80
CA ASN A 161 8.15 -14.80 -2.71
C ASN A 161 8.54 -13.37 -3.12
N PRO A 162 8.81 -13.09 -4.40
CA PRO A 162 9.10 -11.73 -4.84
C PRO A 162 7.87 -10.87 -4.59
N GLY A 163 8.04 -9.73 -3.96
CA GLY A 163 6.95 -8.80 -3.70
C GLY A 163 6.23 -8.40 -5.00
N ARG A 164 4.94 -8.15 -4.92
CA ARG A 164 4.12 -7.73 -6.06
C ARG A 164 4.26 -6.24 -6.30
N LYS A 165 4.39 -5.84 -7.57
CA LYS A 165 4.27 -4.46 -7.99
C LYS A 165 2.83 -4.20 -8.38
N GLN A 166 2.22 -3.19 -7.79
CA GLN A 166 0.84 -2.77 -8.09
C GLN A 166 0.84 -1.29 -8.42
N ASN A 167 0.30 -0.95 -9.57
CA ASN A 167 0.10 0.44 -9.93
C ASN A 167 -1.38 0.77 -9.78
N VAL A 168 -1.68 1.82 -9.05
CA VAL A 168 -3.04 2.28 -8.77
C VAL A 168 -3.18 3.68 -9.33
N LEU A 169 -4.13 3.88 -10.22
CA LEU A 169 -4.55 5.20 -10.67
C LEU A 169 -5.91 5.52 -10.06
N VAL A 170 -5.96 6.59 -9.28
CA VAL A 170 -7.19 7.13 -8.71
C VAL A 170 -7.54 8.41 -9.46
N ILE A 171 -8.77 8.51 -9.93
CA ILE A 171 -9.29 9.71 -10.60
C ILE A 171 -10.58 10.13 -9.90
N MET A 172 -10.63 11.39 -9.46
CA MET A 172 -11.77 11.95 -8.74
C MET A 172 -12.19 13.28 -9.39
N PRO A 173 -12.95 13.24 -10.49
CA PRO A 173 -13.58 14.43 -11.03
C PRO A 173 -14.73 14.87 -10.12
N GLY A 174 -14.93 16.19 -10.00
CA GLY A 174 -16.00 16.73 -9.16
C GLY A 174 -16.43 18.11 -9.61
N MET A 175 -17.53 18.53 -9.04
CA MET A 175 -18.05 19.90 -9.19
C MET A 175 -18.22 20.54 -7.83
N ARG A 176 -17.76 21.76 -7.72
CA ARG A 176 -17.94 22.61 -6.55
C ARG A 176 -18.93 23.73 -6.89
N PHE A 177 -19.98 23.83 -6.09
CA PHE A 177 -20.98 24.89 -6.20
C PHE A 177 -20.85 25.81 -4.98
N GLN A 178 -20.52 27.06 -5.23
CA GLN A 178 -20.43 28.06 -4.16
C GLN A 178 -21.82 28.65 -3.90
N THR A 179 -22.37 28.41 -2.73
CA THR A 179 -23.71 28.92 -2.34
C THR A 179 -23.64 30.32 -1.76
N THR A 180 -22.60 30.57 -0.94
CA THR A 180 -22.29 31.89 -0.39
C THR A 180 -20.78 32.11 -0.42
N GLU A 181 -20.29 33.30 0.00
CA GLU A 181 -18.85 33.57 0.07
C GLU A 181 -18.07 32.52 0.91
N ASN A 182 -18.71 32.02 1.98
CA ASN A 182 -18.07 31.10 2.94
C ASN A 182 -18.63 29.68 2.89
N ARG A 183 -19.56 29.35 1.98
CA ARG A 183 -20.16 28.03 1.88
C ARG A 183 -20.10 27.51 0.47
N ALA A 184 -19.69 26.28 0.33
CA ALA A 184 -19.66 25.56 -0.93
C ALA A 184 -20.13 24.11 -0.73
N PHE A 185 -20.79 23.59 -1.76
CA PHE A 185 -21.18 22.19 -1.86
C PHE A 185 -20.29 21.50 -2.89
N LEU A 186 -19.78 20.33 -2.58
CA LEU A 186 -18.91 19.55 -3.42
C LEU A 186 -19.55 18.19 -3.73
N VAL A 187 -19.56 17.84 -5.00
CA VAL A 187 -19.93 16.50 -5.48
C VAL A 187 -18.75 15.97 -6.27
N SER A 188 -18.24 14.80 -5.93
CA SER A 188 -17.19 14.13 -6.67
C SER A 188 -17.51 12.65 -6.87
N LEU A 189 -17.04 12.11 -8.00
CA LEU A 189 -17.03 10.69 -8.31
C LEU A 189 -15.60 10.19 -8.13
N SER A 190 -15.44 8.96 -7.67
CA SER A 190 -14.12 8.35 -7.59
C SER A 190 -14.06 7.10 -8.46
N GLY A 191 -13.05 7.03 -9.32
CA GLY A 191 -12.66 5.84 -10.07
C GLY A 191 -11.30 5.35 -9.62
N VAL A 192 -11.18 4.05 -9.40
CA VAL A 192 -9.91 3.40 -9.03
C VAL A 192 -9.58 2.36 -10.09
N PHE A 193 -8.43 2.50 -10.73
CA PHE A 193 -7.93 1.60 -11.75
C PHE A 193 -6.69 0.89 -11.21
N LEU A 194 -6.75 -0.43 -11.17
CA LEU A 194 -5.69 -1.29 -10.66
C LEU A 194 -4.99 -1.99 -11.83
N ASN A 195 -3.66 -1.87 -11.88
CA ASN A 195 -2.84 -2.69 -12.75
C ASN A 195 -1.90 -3.52 -11.89
N ILE A 196 -2.20 -4.81 -11.77
CA ILE A 196 -1.42 -5.78 -11.00
C ILE A 196 -0.52 -6.52 -11.99
N LYS A 197 0.75 -6.18 -12.03
CA LYS A 197 1.74 -7.01 -12.73
C LYS A 197 2.17 -8.11 -11.77
N GLY A 198 1.71 -9.35 -12.03
CA GLY A 198 2.28 -10.53 -11.43
C GLY A 198 3.75 -10.63 -11.85
N SER A 199 4.65 -10.90 -10.93
CA SER A 199 5.99 -11.34 -11.26
C SER A 199 5.84 -12.73 -11.87
N ASN A 200 5.89 -12.82 -13.21
CA ASN A 200 6.20 -14.09 -13.84
C ASN A 200 7.69 -14.31 -13.61
N SER A 201 8.00 -15.25 -12.73
CA SER A 201 9.31 -15.87 -12.58
C SER A 201 9.57 -16.77 -13.78
#